data_0f3e48dcbcb5243699ee0879c5573fa5
#
_entry.id   0f3e48dcbcb5243699ee0879c5573fa5
#
_cell.length_a   1.000
_cell.length_b   1.000
_cell.length_c   1.000
_cell.angle_alpha   90.00
_cell.angle_beta   90.00
_cell.angle_gamma   90.00
#
_symmetry.space_group_name_H-M   'P 1'
#
loop_
_entity.id
_entity.type
_entity.pdbx_description
1 polymer ?
#
loop_
_entity_poly.entity_id
_entity_poly.type
_entity_poly.pdbx_seq_one_letter_code
_entity_poly.pdbx_strand_id
1 'polypeptide(L)'
;MKRIIVWMATAAVVVSAVAVTAQQQSKSQRAQTKSQRTEVREQRHEERVKRRAERLAAFEKHMDSIILSRNFQFNPSSMQRQPAGPVRQLINPNFTVGFWDGTVDVCLPYIKGYVPPYYYTVLNYVLPSVEGYRAEQTNEGWIVTFSTTLFSANDYTFTFDIYSSSGGANLTISSVWYNPVQYSGTITQVY
;
A
#
# COMPACT_ATOMS: atom_id res chain seq x y z
N MET A 1 -66.97 23.90 -53.22
CA MET A 1 -66.48 24.13 -51.88
C MET A 1 -66.18 22.82 -51.11
N LYS A 2 -66.89 21.73 -51.24
CA LYS A 2 -66.66 20.46 -50.50
C LYS A 2 -65.34 19.72 -50.84
N ARG A 3 -64.74 19.87 -52.00
CA ARG A 3 -63.50 19.17 -52.43
C ARG A 3 -62.22 19.80 -51.85
N ILE A 4 -62.25 21.09 -51.56
CA ILE A 4 -61.06 21.80 -50.92
C ILE A 4 -60.88 21.42 -49.48
N ILE A 5 -61.97 21.19 -48.74
CA ILE A 5 -61.95 20.83 -47.33
C ILE A 5 -61.33 19.42 -47.12
N VAL A 6 -61.60 18.49 -48.05
CA VAL A 6 -61.01 17.12 -47.96
C VAL A 6 -59.49 17.12 -48.16
N TRP A 7 -58.97 17.97 -49.06
CA TRP A 7 -57.53 18.08 -49.28
C TRP A 7 -56.80 18.72 -48.14
N MET A 8 -57.38 19.67 -47.42
CA MET A 8 -56.75 20.25 -46.20
C MET A 8 -56.72 19.27 -45.01
N ALA A 9 -57.71 18.42 -44.86
CA ALA A 9 -57.78 17.41 -43.83
C ALA A 9 -56.74 16.30 -44.02
N THR A 10 -56.51 15.87 -45.27
CA THR A 10 -55.46 14.85 -45.55
C THR A 10 -54.04 15.40 -45.38
N ALA A 11 -53.76 16.64 -45.73
CA ALA A 11 -52.47 17.27 -45.54
C ALA A 11 -52.11 17.41 -44.01
N ALA A 12 -53.08 17.75 -43.15
CA ALA A 12 -52.89 17.87 -41.74
C ALA A 12 -52.53 16.52 -41.02
N VAL A 13 -53.16 15.41 -41.52
CA VAL A 13 -52.89 14.07 -40.96
C VAL A 13 -51.49 13.57 -41.37
N VAL A 14 -51.03 13.85 -42.57
CA VAL A 14 -49.69 13.45 -43.02
C VAL A 14 -48.60 14.21 -42.27
N VAL A 15 -48.75 15.50 -42.01
CA VAL A 15 -47.80 16.32 -41.26
C VAL A 15 -47.69 15.86 -39.80
N SER A 16 -48.80 15.50 -39.16
CA SER A 16 -48.78 15.00 -37.79
C SER A 16 -48.13 13.61 -37.67
N ALA A 17 -48.30 12.72 -38.65
CA ALA A 17 -47.66 11.41 -38.67
C ALA A 17 -46.14 11.51 -38.84
N VAL A 18 -45.61 12.42 -39.66
CA VAL A 18 -44.17 12.66 -39.81
C VAL A 18 -43.54 13.25 -38.55
N ALA A 19 -44.25 14.14 -37.86
CA ALA A 19 -43.72 14.70 -36.60
C ALA A 19 -43.63 13.65 -35.50
N VAL A 20 -44.55 12.71 -35.40
CA VAL A 20 -44.51 11.62 -34.37
C VAL A 20 -43.38 10.64 -34.67
N THR A 21 -43.14 10.28 -35.93
CA THR A 21 -42.01 9.40 -36.30
C THR A 21 -40.66 10.04 -36.05
N ALA A 22 -40.50 11.33 -36.35
CA ALA A 22 -39.26 12.06 -36.05
C ALA A 22 -38.96 12.14 -34.52
N GLN A 23 -40.01 12.34 -33.70
CA GLN A 23 -39.84 12.31 -32.23
C GLN A 23 -39.49 10.92 -31.69
N GLN A 24 -40.05 9.85 -32.25
CA GLN A 24 -39.71 8.48 -31.87
C GLN A 24 -38.26 8.13 -32.24
N GLN A 25 -37.81 8.50 -33.44
CA GLN A 25 -36.43 8.31 -33.88
C GLN A 25 -35.43 9.07 -32.98
N SER A 26 -35.73 10.32 -32.60
CA SER A 26 -34.86 11.10 -31.73
C SER A 26 -34.78 10.51 -30.33
N LYS A 27 -35.86 9.97 -29.77
CA LYS A 27 -35.88 9.28 -28.48
C LYS A 27 -35.08 7.97 -28.51
N SER A 28 -35.24 7.19 -29.58
CA SER A 28 -34.48 5.95 -29.78
C SER A 28 -32.99 6.20 -29.93
N GLN A 29 -32.55 7.19 -30.69
CA GLN A 29 -31.15 7.57 -30.81
C GLN A 29 -30.55 8.06 -29.49
N ARG A 30 -31.31 8.85 -28.72
CA ARG A 30 -30.87 9.29 -27.38
C ARG A 30 -30.73 8.13 -26.39
N ALA A 31 -31.64 7.14 -26.45
CA ALA A 31 -31.55 5.95 -25.60
C ALA A 31 -30.33 5.09 -25.98
N GLN A 32 -30.09 4.86 -27.28
CA GLN A 32 -28.90 4.15 -27.75
C GLN A 32 -27.59 4.85 -27.36
N THR A 33 -27.52 6.19 -27.51
CA THR A 33 -26.35 6.96 -27.12
C THR A 33 -26.09 6.91 -25.59
N LYS A 34 -27.14 6.88 -24.76
CA LYS A 34 -27.02 6.70 -23.33
C LYS A 34 -26.51 5.30 -22.99
N SER A 35 -27.04 4.24 -23.61
CA SER A 35 -26.58 2.87 -23.40
C SER A 35 -25.11 2.72 -23.75
N GLN A 36 -24.69 3.16 -24.93
CA GLN A 36 -23.29 3.14 -25.36
C GLN A 36 -22.37 3.90 -24.43
N ARG A 37 -22.80 5.06 -23.92
CA ARG A 37 -22.00 5.82 -22.91
C ARG A 37 -21.85 5.07 -21.58
N THR A 38 -22.90 4.35 -21.17
CA THR A 38 -22.85 3.55 -19.94
C THR A 38 -21.91 2.37 -20.13
N GLU A 39 -22.01 1.64 -21.21
CA GLU A 39 -21.14 0.51 -21.57
C GLU A 39 -19.66 0.94 -21.63
N VAL A 40 -19.36 2.07 -22.30
CA VAL A 40 -17.98 2.60 -22.33
C VAL A 40 -17.47 3.01 -20.96
N ARG A 41 -18.33 3.51 -20.08
CA ARG A 41 -17.95 3.83 -18.70
C ARG A 41 -17.65 2.57 -17.88
N GLU A 42 -18.48 1.55 -18.02
CA GLU A 42 -18.31 0.26 -17.36
C GLU A 42 -17.02 -0.41 -17.83
N GLN A 43 -16.77 -0.51 -19.12
CA GLN A 43 -15.54 -1.04 -19.70
C GLN A 43 -14.30 -0.29 -19.17
N ARG A 44 -14.32 1.05 -19.14
CA ARG A 44 -13.22 1.85 -18.57
C ARG A 44 -13.04 1.62 -17.07
N HIS A 45 -14.12 1.37 -16.35
CA HIS A 45 -14.05 1.04 -14.93
C HIS A 45 -13.39 -0.32 -14.71
N GLU A 46 -13.83 -1.34 -15.43
CA GLU A 46 -13.28 -2.69 -15.39
C GLU A 46 -11.78 -2.71 -15.75
N GLU A 47 -11.40 -2.01 -16.83
CA GLU A 47 -9.99 -1.87 -17.20
C GLU A 47 -9.15 -1.21 -16.11
N ARG A 48 -9.68 -0.18 -15.44
CA ARG A 48 -8.98 0.47 -14.32
C ARG A 48 -8.80 -0.48 -13.14
N VAL A 49 -9.84 -1.23 -12.79
CA VAL A 49 -9.79 -2.24 -11.72
C VAL A 49 -8.76 -3.31 -12.06
N LYS A 50 -8.80 -3.86 -13.28
CA LYS A 50 -7.83 -4.85 -13.76
C LYS A 50 -6.39 -4.34 -13.69
N ARG A 51 -6.12 -3.15 -14.24
CA ARG A 51 -4.79 -2.53 -14.19
C ARG A 51 -4.30 -2.27 -12.76
N ARG A 52 -5.19 -1.94 -11.82
CA ARG A 52 -4.83 -1.79 -10.41
C ARG A 52 -4.45 -3.13 -9.79
N ALA A 53 -5.23 -4.18 -10.04
CA ALA A 53 -4.95 -5.52 -9.55
C ALA A 53 -3.61 -6.06 -10.11
N GLU A 54 -3.34 -5.86 -11.39
CA GLU A 54 -2.07 -6.25 -12.01
C GLU A 54 -0.87 -5.52 -11.39
N ARG A 55 -1.00 -4.21 -11.16
CA ARG A 55 0.06 -3.43 -10.49
C ARG A 55 0.31 -3.88 -9.06
N LEU A 56 -0.76 -4.17 -8.31
CA LEU A 56 -0.65 -4.66 -6.94
C LEU A 56 0.07 -6.01 -6.92
N ALA A 57 -0.34 -6.96 -7.75
CA ALA A 57 0.30 -8.27 -7.85
C ALA A 57 1.77 -8.19 -8.29
N ALA A 58 2.11 -7.26 -9.18
CA ALA A 58 3.50 -7.00 -9.56
C ALA A 58 4.31 -6.40 -8.41
N PHE A 59 3.72 -5.50 -7.63
CA PHE A 59 4.35 -4.90 -6.46
C PHE A 59 4.59 -5.94 -5.35
N GLU A 60 3.60 -6.80 -5.06
CA GLU A 60 3.73 -7.88 -4.08
C GLU A 60 4.88 -8.83 -4.45
N LYS A 61 4.96 -9.27 -5.70
CA LYS A 61 6.08 -10.09 -6.19
C LYS A 61 7.43 -9.40 -6.06
N HIS A 62 7.48 -8.09 -6.28
CA HIS A 62 8.69 -7.31 -6.11
C HIS A 62 9.11 -7.26 -4.63
N MET A 63 8.17 -7.04 -3.71
CA MET A 63 8.43 -7.08 -2.27
C MET A 63 8.91 -8.45 -1.80
N ASP A 64 8.30 -9.53 -2.28
CA ASP A 64 8.74 -10.89 -1.98
C ASP A 64 10.18 -11.12 -2.44
N SER A 65 10.54 -10.66 -3.62
CA SER A 65 11.91 -10.76 -4.15
C SER A 65 12.92 -10.01 -3.31
N ILE A 66 12.59 -8.80 -2.84
CA ILE A 66 13.45 -7.97 -1.98
C ILE A 66 13.72 -8.69 -0.65
N ILE A 67 12.70 -9.23 -0.02
CA ILE A 67 12.82 -9.90 1.28
C ILE A 67 13.61 -11.20 1.15
N LEU A 68 13.32 -12.01 0.13
CA LEU A 68 14.01 -13.26 -0.12
C LEU A 68 15.49 -13.06 -0.49
N SER A 69 15.82 -11.98 -1.20
CA SER A 69 17.20 -11.62 -1.51
C SER A 69 18.00 -11.09 -0.31
N ARG A 70 17.33 -10.77 0.81
CA ARG A 70 17.92 -10.11 1.98
C ARG A 70 18.63 -8.80 1.64
N ASN A 71 18.09 -8.07 0.66
CA ASN A 71 18.67 -6.83 0.17
C ASN A 71 17.65 -5.69 0.24
N PHE A 72 17.38 -5.24 1.46
CA PHE A 72 16.37 -4.24 1.73
C PHE A 72 16.79 -3.25 2.83
N GLN A 73 16.19 -2.09 2.80
CA GLN A 73 16.32 -1.07 3.82
C GLN A 73 14.96 -0.73 4.42
N PHE A 74 14.89 -0.71 5.72
CA PHE A 74 13.75 -0.20 6.48
C PHE A 74 13.98 1.27 6.83
N ASN A 75 12.99 2.11 6.52
CA ASN A 75 13.00 3.54 6.78
C ASN A 75 11.89 3.86 7.80
N PRO A 76 12.22 4.03 9.09
CA PRO A 76 11.23 4.31 10.11
C PRO A 76 10.69 5.73 10.02
N SER A 77 9.39 5.89 10.18
CA SER A 77 8.70 7.19 10.27
C SER A 77 8.30 7.55 11.70
N SER A 78 8.13 6.55 12.56
CA SER A 78 7.78 6.75 13.97
C SER A 78 8.33 5.64 14.85
N MET A 79 8.39 5.94 16.16
CA MET A 79 8.78 4.96 17.19
C MET A 79 7.87 5.06 18.42
N GLN A 80 7.70 3.94 19.09
CA GLN A 80 6.93 3.84 20.33
C GLN A 80 7.56 2.80 21.25
N ARG A 81 7.77 3.15 22.53
CA ARG A 81 8.14 2.18 23.57
C ARG A 81 6.89 1.37 23.94
N GLN A 82 7.01 0.06 23.99
CA GLN A 82 5.95 -0.84 24.42
C GLN A 82 6.01 -1.08 25.96
N PRO A 83 4.86 -1.39 26.62
CA PRO A 83 3.52 -1.46 26.04
C PRO A 83 2.80 -0.11 25.88
N ALA A 84 3.24 0.97 26.55
CA ALA A 84 2.42 2.19 26.69
C ALA A 84 3.21 3.50 26.58
N GLY A 85 4.24 3.55 25.75
CA GLY A 85 4.97 4.80 25.50
C GLY A 85 4.25 5.72 24.52
N PRO A 86 4.54 7.03 24.52
CA PRO A 86 4.04 7.94 23.50
C PRO A 86 4.68 7.63 22.13
N VAL A 87 3.88 7.76 21.07
CA VAL A 87 4.37 7.70 19.69
C VAL A 87 5.18 8.95 19.39
N ARG A 88 6.38 8.77 18.87
CA ARG A 88 7.29 9.84 18.46
C ARG A 88 7.58 9.76 16.97
N GLN A 89 7.44 10.87 16.27
CA GLN A 89 7.79 10.95 14.85
C GLN A 89 9.30 11.04 14.67
N LEU A 90 9.82 10.30 13.71
CA LEU A 90 11.22 10.29 13.32
C LEU A 90 11.39 11.08 12.03
N ILE A 91 12.04 12.22 12.11
CA ILE A 91 12.21 13.15 10.97
C ILE A 91 13.59 12.97 10.32
N ASN A 92 14.55 12.39 11.06
CA ASN A 92 15.92 12.24 10.56
C ASN A 92 15.98 11.09 9.52
N PRO A 93 16.31 11.36 8.26
CA PRO A 93 16.39 10.36 7.21
C PRO A 93 17.55 9.35 7.37
N ASN A 94 18.50 9.64 8.26
CA ASN A 94 19.62 8.75 8.55
C ASN A 94 19.24 7.60 9.50
N PHE A 95 18.04 7.63 10.06
CA PHE A 95 17.55 6.51 10.85
C PHE A 95 17.05 5.41 9.91
N THR A 96 17.80 4.33 9.84
CA THR A 96 17.53 3.20 8.94
C THR A 96 17.99 1.88 9.55
N VAL A 97 17.43 0.79 9.01
CA VAL A 97 18.00 -0.56 9.16
C VAL A 97 18.17 -1.15 7.77
N GLY A 98 19.40 -1.35 7.37
CA GLY A 98 19.74 -1.90 6.06
C GLY A 98 20.21 -3.35 6.15
N PHE A 99 19.77 -4.17 5.20
CA PHE A 99 20.27 -5.51 4.94
C PHE A 99 20.93 -5.54 3.56
N TRP A 100 22.18 -5.96 3.47
CA TRP A 100 22.86 -6.21 2.21
C TRP A 100 24.00 -7.19 2.41
N ASP A 101 24.08 -8.15 1.52
CA ASP A 101 25.16 -9.15 1.48
C ASP A 101 25.44 -9.84 2.83
N GLY A 102 24.35 -10.15 3.56
CA GLY A 102 24.41 -10.77 4.89
C GLY A 102 24.82 -9.85 6.04
N THR A 103 25.13 -8.60 5.73
CA THR A 103 25.45 -7.55 6.71
C THR A 103 24.18 -6.78 7.09
N VAL A 104 24.07 -6.38 8.35
CA VAL A 104 23.00 -5.52 8.81
C VAL A 104 23.58 -4.23 9.39
N ASP A 105 23.14 -3.10 8.84
CA ASP A 105 23.44 -1.78 9.37
C ASP A 105 22.22 -1.24 10.13
N VAL A 106 22.44 -0.87 11.38
CA VAL A 106 21.38 -0.36 12.25
C VAL A 106 21.76 1.04 12.71
N CYS A 107 20.95 2.01 12.34
CA CYS A 107 21.03 3.37 12.87
C CYS A 107 19.63 3.80 13.34
N LEU A 108 19.30 3.55 14.61
CA LEU A 108 17.97 3.82 15.16
C LEU A 108 18.05 4.47 16.55
N PRO A 109 17.18 5.46 16.85
CA PRO A 109 17.01 5.93 18.22
C PRO A 109 16.37 4.83 19.06
N TYR A 110 16.84 4.61 20.26
CA TYR A 110 16.36 3.57 21.15
C TYR A 110 16.11 4.11 22.57
N ILE A 111 15.17 3.49 23.29
CA ILE A 111 14.81 3.88 24.66
C ILE A 111 15.16 2.75 25.60
N LYS A 112 16.15 3.00 26.47
CA LYS A 112 16.57 2.06 27.51
C LYS A 112 15.84 2.31 28.82
N GLY A 113 15.56 1.25 29.56
CA GLY A 113 14.95 1.26 30.88
C GLY A 113 13.60 0.56 30.94
N TYR A 114 13.32 -0.16 32.04
CA TYR A 114 12.01 -0.75 32.33
C TYR A 114 11.09 0.25 33.03
N VAL A 115 11.65 1.08 33.86
CA VAL A 115 10.96 2.11 34.65
C VAL A 115 11.67 3.45 34.49
N PRO A 116 10.97 4.57 34.70
CA PRO A 116 11.62 5.89 34.71
C PRO A 116 12.75 5.99 35.73
N PRO A 117 13.83 6.74 35.45
CA PRO A 117 14.04 7.54 34.24
C PRO A 117 14.46 6.69 33.04
N TYR A 118 13.86 7.02 31.82
CA TYR A 118 14.23 6.37 30.56
C TYR A 118 15.41 7.10 29.92
N TYR A 119 16.32 6.32 29.34
CA TYR A 119 17.51 6.85 28.67
C TYR A 119 17.35 6.72 27.16
N TYR A 120 17.49 7.84 26.46
CA TYR A 120 17.50 7.87 25.00
C TYR A 120 18.93 7.65 24.49
N THR A 121 19.08 6.75 23.54
CA THR A 121 20.35 6.43 22.88
C THR A 121 20.10 6.21 21.39
N VAL A 122 21.16 6.06 20.62
CA VAL A 122 21.10 5.62 19.23
C VAL A 122 21.82 4.28 19.16
N LEU A 123 21.12 3.27 18.58
CA LEU A 123 21.76 2.05 18.14
C LEU A 123 22.40 2.39 16.79
N ASN A 124 23.73 2.36 16.73
CA ASN A 124 24.47 2.66 15.50
C ASN A 124 25.57 1.61 15.35
N TYR A 125 25.27 0.57 14.58
CA TYR A 125 26.09 -0.61 14.46
C TYR A 125 26.03 -1.20 13.06
N VAL A 126 27.18 -1.69 12.59
CA VAL A 126 27.29 -2.56 11.42
C VAL A 126 27.55 -3.98 11.90
N LEU A 127 26.66 -4.89 11.62
CA LEU A 127 26.70 -6.28 12.01
C LEU A 127 27.09 -7.13 10.81
N PRO A 128 28.30 -7.73 10.79
CA PRO A 128 28.77 -8.52 9.66
C PRO A 128 27.98 -9.83 9.51
N SER A 129 27.30 -10.28 10.55
CA SER A 129 26.44 -11.45 10.53
C SER A 129 25.36 -11.34 11.59
N VAL A 130 24.22 -11.97 11.36
CA VAL A 130 23.10 -12.08 12.30
C VAL A 130 22.81 -13.53 12.61
N GLU A 131 22.34 -13.80 13.82
CA GLU A 131 22.01 -15.14 14.28
C GLU A 131 20.51 -15.41 14.07
N GLY A 132 20.17 -16.66 13.70
CA GLY A 132 18.79 -17.12 13.65
C GLY A 132 17.90 -16.38 12.66
N TYR A 133 18.45 -15.87 11.55
CA TYR A 133 17.62 -15.23 10.52
C TYR A 133 16.55 -16.18 9.99
N ARG A 134 15.30 -15.77 10.10
CA ARG A 134 14.12 -16.47 9.59
C ARG A 134 13.24 -15.48 8.86
N ALA A 135 12.72 -15.90 7.72
CA ALA A 135 11.71 -15.17 6.97
C ALA A 135 10.55 -16.12 6.74
N GLU A 136 9.39 -15.80 7.29
CA GLU A 136 8.18 -16.61 7.23
C GLU A 136 7.11 -15.82 6.49
N GLN A 137 6.54 -16.42 5.45
CA GLN A 137 5.46 -15.81 4.69
C GLN A 137 4.14 -15.93 5.46
N THR A 138 3.40 -14.84 5.50
CA THR A 138 2.05 -14.74 6.09
C THR A 138 1.03 -14.37 5.02
N ASN A 139 -0.25 -14.35 5.37
CA ASN A 139 -1.31 -13.93 4.45
C ASN A 139 -1.21 -12.45 4.04
N GLU A 140 -0.55 -11.60 4.85
CA GLU A 140 -0.43 -10.16 4.61
C GLU A 140 0.95 -9.74 4.09
N GLY A 141 1.92 -10.67 4.16
CA GLY A 141 3.29 -10.39 3.75
C GLY A 141 4.30 -11.30 4.43
N TRP A 142 5.26 -10.74 5.18
CA TRP A 142 6.38 -11.47 5.74
C TRP A 142 6.64 -11.11 7.20
N ILE A 143 7.01 -12.10 8.00
CA ILE A 143 7.64 -11.90 9.30
C ILE A 143 9.10 -12.27 9.16
N VAL A 144 9.99 -11.29 9.40
CA VAL A 144 11.44 -11.50 9.39
C VAL A 144 11.96 -11.31 10.81
N THR A 145 12.62 -12.35 11.34
CA THR A 145 13.19 -12.33 12.69
C THR A 145 14.66 -12.71 12.65
N PHE A 146 15.47 -12.01 13.41
CA PHE A 146 16.86 -12.34 13.67
C PHE A 146 17.29 -11.80 15.02
N SER A 147 18.38 -12.35 15.55
CA SER A 147 19.00 -11.93 16.80
C SER A 147 20.43 -11.47 16.57
N THR A 148 20.89 -10.63 17.46
CA THR A 148 22.28 -10.17 17.44
C THR A 148 22.75 -9.83 18.84
N THR A 149 23.97 -10.19 19.15
CA THR A 149 24.69 -9.82 20.37
C THR A 149 25.45 -8.53 20.10
N LEU A 150 24.87 -7.40 20.52
CA LEU A 150 25.51 -6.10 20.44
C LEU A 150 26.23 -5.82 21.78
N PHE A 151 27.56 -5.91 21.79
CA PHE A 151 28.38 -5.76 23.01
C PHE A 151 28.12 -6.81 24.11
N SER A 152 28.92 -7.78 24.21
CA SER A 152 29.22 -8.78 25.28
C SER A 152 28.14 -9.13 26.33
N ALA A 153 26.97 -8.45 26.36
CA ALA A 153 25.92 -8.68 27.35
C ALA A 153 24.51 -8.27 26.90
N ASN A 154 24.31 -7.67 25.74
CA ASN A 154 22.99 -7.21 25.31
C ASN A 154 22.54 -7.93 24.03
N ASP A 155 21.71 -8.94 24.20
CA ASP A 155 21.05 -9.61 23.09
C ASP A 155 19.83 -8.81 22.65
N TYR A 156 19.78 -8.49 21.38
CA TYR A 156 18.65 -7.84 20.75
C TYR A 156 18.01 -8.78 19.73
N THR A 157 16.68 -8.88 19.78
CA THR A 157 15.89 -9.57 18.78
C THR A 157 15.15 -8.53 17.98
N PHE A 158 15.29 -8.61 16.66
CA PHE A 158 14.63 -7.79 15.67
C PHE A 158 13.52 -8.61 15.03
N THR A 159 12.29 -8.09 15.05
CA THR A 159 11.14 -8.72 14.40
C THR A 159 10.50 -7.68 13.50
N PHE A 160 10.47 -7.96 12.21
CA PHE A 160 9.78 -7.16 11.20
C PHE A 160 8.48 -7.83 10.82
N ASP A 161 7.38 -7.08 10.86
CA ASP A 161 6.11 -7.40 10.21
C ASP A 161 6.02 -6.55 8.94
N ILE A 162 6.14 -7.18 7.78
CA ILE A 162 6.21 -6.49 6.49
C ILE A 162 4.94 -6.78 5.69
N TYR A 163 4.26 -5.73 5.23
CA TYR A 163 3.04 -5.80 4.45
C TYR A 163 3.35 -5.75 2.95
N SER A 164 3.28 -6.88 2.24
CA SER A 164 3.63 -6.97 0.81
C SER A 164 2.77 -6.08 -0.08
N SER A 165 1.52 -5.82 0.30
CA SER A 165 0.59 -4.99 -0.48
C SER A 165 0.92 -3.49 -0.49
N SER A 166 1.62 -3.00 0.54
CA SER A 166 1.90 -1.56 0.73
C SER A 166 3.39 -1.22 0.84
N GLY A 167 4.25 -2.22 1.10
CA GLY A 167 5.64 -2.00 1.47
C GLY A 167 5.81 -1.36 2.86
N GLY A 168 4.72 -1.22 3.62
CA GLY A 168 4.76 -0.82 5.01
C GLY A 168 5.37 -1.90 5.88
N ALA A 169 6.03 -1.51 6.96
CA ALA A 169 6.56 -2.47 7.92
C ALA A 169 6.55 -1.92 9.34
N ASN A 170 6.40 -2.84 10.29
CA ASN A 170 6.64 -2.57 11.71
C ASN A 170 7.87 -3.36 12.15
N LEU A 171 8.82 -2.69 12.75
CA LEU A 171 9.98 -3.30 13.38
C LEU A 171 9.82 -3.25 14.88
N THR A 172 9.88 -4.39 15.54
CA THR A 172 9.98 -4.48 17.00
C THR A 172 11.39 -4.92 17.40
N ILE A 173 12.04 -4.10 18.20
CA ILE A 173 13.33 -4.44 18.80
C ILE A 173 13.08 -4.77 20.26
N SER A 174 13.36 -6.00 20.65
CA SER A 174 13.25 -6.47 22.04
C SER A 174 14.61 -6.84 22.59
N SER A 175 14.77 -6.71 23.90
CA SER A 175 15.96 -7.09 24.64
C SER A 175 15.55 -7.70 25.98
N VAL A 176 16.37 -8.56 26.52
CA VAL A 176 16.17 -9.12 27.87
C VAL A 176 16.21 -8.03 28.95
N TRP A 177 16.91 -6.93 28.69
CA TRP A 177 17.20 -5.88 29.67
C TRP A 177 16.32 -4.64 29.58
N TYR A 178 15.51 -4.49 28.52
CA TYR A 178 14.76 -3.25 28.28
C TYR A 178 13.38 -3.53 27.68
N ASN A 179 12.46 -2.60 27.89
CA ASN A 179 11.16 -2.67 27.23
C ASN A 179 11.32 -2.66 25.69
N PRO A 180 10.49 -3.42 24.96
CA PRO A 180 10.52 -3.40 23.52
C PRO A 180 10.22 -2.01 22.95
N VAL A 181 10.86 -1.68 21.85
CA VAL A 181 10.57 -0.48 21.06
C VAL A 181 10.10 -0.90 19.69
N GLN A 182 8.96 -0.37 19.31
CA GLN A 182 8.35 -0.60 18.01
C GLN A 182 8.56 0.63 17.12
N TYR A 183 8.87 0.38 15.85
CA TYR A 183 9.02 1.39 14.82
C TYR A 183 8.03 1.06 13.69
N SER A 184 7.38 2.08 13.14
CA SER A 184 6.57 1.93 11.93
C SER A 184 7.24 2.71 10.80
N GLY A 185 7.25 2.13 9.61
CA GLY A 185 7.94 2.70 8.46
C GLY A 185 7.67 1.95 7.17
N THR A 186 8.62 2.01 6.24
CA THR A 186 8.52 1.39 4.92
C THR A 186 9.79 0.63 4.57
N ILE A 187 9.63 -0.41 3.75
CA ILE A 187 10.73 -1.17 3.15
C ILE A 187 11.02 -0.62 1.77
N THR A 188 12.29 -0.48 1.46
CA THR A 188 12.79 -0.12 0.12
C THR A 188 13.92 -1.07 -0.27
N GLN A 189 14.12 -1.25 -1.57
CA GLN A 189 15.26 -2.01 -2.08
C GLN A 189 16.55 -1.20 -1.91
N VAL A 190 17.64 -1.88 -1.52
CA VAL A 190 19.00 -1.34 -1.59
C VAL A 190 19.59 -1.69 -2.96
N TYR A 191 20.21 -0.73 -3.63
CA TYR A 191 20.85 -0.88 -4.94
C TYR A 191 22.37 -1.00 -4.81
#